data_f8808b34fb28934459bb63e1f7123533
#
_entry.id   f8808b34fb28934459bb63e1f7123533
#
_cell.length_a   1.000
_cell.length_b   1.000
_cell.length_c   1.000
_cell.angle_alpha   90.00
_cell.angle_beta   90.00
_cell.angle_gamma   90.00
#
_symmetry.space_group_name_H-M   'P 1'
#
loop_
_entity.id
_entity.type
_entity.pdbx_description
1 polymer ?
#
loop_
_entity_poly.entity_id
_entity_poly.type
_entity_poly.pdbx_seq_one_letter_code
_entity_poly.pdbx_strand_id
1 'polypeptide(L)'
;MLVVISLVFLPAASAAQSSSTVQTLQSPAPDERRAADTATFLAGAALGLVMHEGGHLLFDGVFDASPRIEGVHFGPFPFFAITHRSDLSPRREFTISSAGFWVQDLSSEWILTKQPSLRRAQAPLAKGVLAFNVLNSAGYACVAFARAGPFERDTRGMADSIGVDERAIGAMVLAPAVLDAIRYFKPEARWAKWASRAVKVGSVLLVLKRR
;
A
#
# COMPACT_ATOMS: atom_id res chain seq x y z
N MET A 1 15.96 -18.94 -4.92
CA MET A 1 15.15 -19.98 -4.22
C MET A 1 13.71 -19.75 -4.63
N LEU A 2 13.17 -20.66 -5.44
CA LEU A 2 11.86 -20.54 -6.06
C LEU A 2 10.78 -20.86 -5.00
N VAL A 3 9.95 -19.92 -4.63
CA VAL A 3 8.78 -20.19 -3.78
C VAL A 3 7.67 -20.69 -4.69
N VAL A 4 7.49 -22.01 -4.70
CA VAL A 4 6.36 -22.66 -5.34
C VAL A 4 5.16 -22.54 -4.41
N ILE A 5 4.20 -21.70 -4.76
CA ILE A 5 2.88 -21.72 -4.12
C ILE A 5 2.14 -22.94 -4.68
N SER A 6 2.11 -24.00 -3.89
CA SER A 6 1.30 -25.19 -4.21
C SER A 6 -0.17 -24.84 -4.06
N LEU A 7 -0.85 -24.62 -5.20
CA LEU A 7 -2.31 -24.66 -5.25
C LEU A 7 -2.74 -26.12 -5.04
N VAL A 8 -3.36 -26.38 -3.89
CA VAL A 8 -4.01 -27.68 -3.63
C VAL A 8 -5.28 -27.73 -4.48
N PHE A 9 -5.24 -28.47 -5.57
CA PHE A 9 -6.43 -28.89 -6.30
C PHE A 9 -7.11 -30.02 -5.53
N LEU A 10 -8.29 -29.75 -4.99
CA LEU A 10 -9.20 -30.80 -4.54
C LEU A 10 -9.91 -31.41 -5.76
N PRO A 11 -9.96 -32.74 -5.89
CA PRO A 11 -10.65 -33.36 -6.98
C PRO A 11 -12.17 -33.21 -6.83
N ALA A 12 -12.82 -32.72 -7.86
CA ALA A 12 -14.25 -32.69 -7.97
C ALA A 12 -14.76 -34.12 -8.14
N ALA A 13 -15.44 -34.62 -7.13
CA ALA A 13 -16.25 -35.84 -7.26
C ALA A 13 -17.52 -35.53 -8.04
N SER A 14 -17.67 -36.21 -9.16
CA SER A 14 -18.81 -36.25 -10.01
C SER A 14 -20.00 -36.92 -9.31
N ALA A 15 -21.17 -36.33 -9.38
CA ALA A 15 -22.42 -37.07 -9.46
C ALA A 15 -23.48 -36.20 -10.12
N ALA A 16 -23.86 -36.61 -11.31
CA ALA A 16 -24.97 -36.07 -12.06
C ALA A 16 -26.32 -36.39 -11.35
N GLN A 17 -27.14 -35.37 -11.22
CA GLN A 17 -28.60 -35.59 -11.38
C GLN A 17 -29.22 -34.29 -11.89
N SER A 18 -29.73 -34.39 -13.12
CA SER A 18 -30.50 -33.36 -13.80
C SER A 18 -31.82 -33.19 -13.13
N SER A 19 -31.98 -32.10 -12.39
CA SER A 19 -33.27 -31.51 -12.11
C SER A 19 -33.18 -30.06 -12.54
N SER A 20 -33.81 -29.76 -13.68
CA SER A 20 -33.94 -28.39 -14.20
C SER A 20 -34.84 -27.57 -13.31
N THR A 21 -34.35 -27.25 -12.11
CA THR A 21 -34.91 -26.19 -11.31
C THR A 21 -34.23 -24.92 -11.81
N VAL A 22 -34.96 -24.10 -12.54
CA VAL A 22 -34.57 -22.72 -12.81
C VAL A 22 -34.42 -22.06 -11.43
N GLN A 23 -33.24 -22.14 -10.87
CA GLN A 23 -32.87 -21.31 -9.71
C GLN A 23 -32.92 -19.87 -10.21
N THR A 24 -34.03 -19.20 -9.92
CA THR A 24 -34.09 -17.76 -9.96
C THR A 24 -32.95 -17.28 -9.05
N LEU A 25 -31.88 -16.74 -9.63
CA LEU A 25 -30.78 -16.12 -8.88
C LEU A 25 -31.40 -14.98 -8.08
N GLN A 26 -31.85 -15.29 -6.87
CA GLN A 26 -32.32 -14.26 -5.93
C GLN A 26 -31.14 -13.34 -5.67
N SER A 27 -31.34 -12.07 -5.98
CA SER A 27 -30.36 -11.04 -5.61
C SER A 27 -30.14 -11.13 -4.09
N PRO A 28 -28.89 -11.13 -3.62
CA PRO A 28 -28.58 -11.20 -2.19
C PRO A 28 -29.35 -10.17 -1.40
N ALA A 29 -29.75 -10.51 -0.17
CA ALA A 29 -30.39 -9.57 0.74
C ALA A 29 -29.50 -8.31 0.95
N PRO A 30 -30.09 -7.14 1.23
CA PRO A 30 -29.32 -5.91 1.43
C PRO A 30 -28.21 -6.03 2.47
N ASP A 31 -28.42 -6.79 3.53
CA ASP A 31 -27.42 -7.00 4.58
C ASP A 31 -26.29 -7.93 4.14
N GLU A 32 -26.58 -8.95 3.33
CA GLU A 32 -25.58 -9.82 2.72
C GLU A 32 -24.67 -9.03 1.75
N ARG A 33 -25.25 -8.12 0.97
CA ARG A 33 -24.47 -7.24 0.08
C ARG A 33 -23.55 -6.31 0.87
N ARG A 34 -24.03 -5.71 1.96
CA ARG A 34 -23.20 -4.85 2.83
C ARG A 34 -22.07 -5.63 3.47
N ALA A 35 -22.33 -6.85 3.94
CA ALA A 35 -21.31 -7.72 4.51
C ALA A 35 -20.24 -8.08 3.46
N ALA A 36 -20.65 -8.45 2.24
CA ALA A 36 -19.75 -8.75 1.13
C ALA A 36 -18.92 -7.53 0.71
N ASP A 37 -19.53 -6.34 0.61
CA ASP A 37 -18.84 -5.09 0.30
C ASP A 37 -17.80 -4.73 1.38
N THR A 38 -18.16 -4.91 2.66
CA THR A 38 -17.24 -4.68 3.78
C THR A 38 -16.07 -5.65 3.74
N ALA A 39 -16.33 -6.95 3.53
CA ALA A 39 -15.28 -7.95 3.40
C ALA A 39 -14.35 -7.65 2.22
N THR A 40 -14.91 -7.25 1.08
CA THR A 40 -14.15 -6.87 -0.11
C THR A 40 -13.33 -5.60 0.11
N PHE A 41 -13.86 -4.63 0.86
CA PHE A 41 -13.11 -3.43 1.25
C PHE A 41 -11.92 -3.79 2.15
N LEU A 42 -12.13 -4.64 3.16
CA LEU A 42 -11.06 -5.09 4.05
C LEU A 42 -10.00 -5.91 3.29
N ALA A 43 -10.42 -6.76 2.36
CA ALA A 43 -9.50 -7.46 1.47
C ALA A 43 -8.67 -6.48 0.61
N GLY A 44 -9.28 -5.39 0.14
CA GLY A 44 -8.58 -4.31 -0.54
C GLY A 44 -7.53 -3.62 0.35
N ALA A 45 -7.88 -3.34 1.60
CA ALA A 45 -6.93 -2.75 2.56
C ALA A 45 -5.76 -3.71 2.86
N ALA A 46 -6.04 -5.01 3.04
CA ALA A 46 -5.01 -6.03 3.21
C ALA A 46 -4.10 -6.14 1.96
N LEU A 47 -4.68 -6.07 0.76
CA LEU A 47 -3.92 -6.03 -0.49
C LEU A 47 -3.01 -4.80 -0.54
N GLY A 48 -3.48 -3.63 -0.09
CA GLY A 48 -2.66 -2.42 0.02
C GLY A 48 -1.42 -2.63 0.90
N LEU A 49 -1.59 -3.29 2.06
CA LEU A 49 -0.47 -3.67 2.93
C LEU A 49 0.50 -4.61 2.22
N VAL A 50 -0.01 -5.69 1.61
CA VAL A 50 0.84 -6.66 0.89
C VAL A 50 1.62 -5.98 -0.25
N MET A 51 1.00 -5.04 -0.95
CA MET A 51 1.67 -4.29 -2.00
C MET A 51 2.75 -3.35 -1.45
N HIS A 52 2.54 -2.72 -0.30
CA HIS A 52 3.52 -1.87 0.37
C HIS A 52 4.76 -2.69 0.76
N GLU A 53 4.57 -3.76 1.52
CA GLU A 53 5.65 -4.66 1.94
C GLU A 53 6.34 -5.33 0.74
N GLY A 54 5.56 -5.67 -0.29
CA GLY A 54 6.08 -6.20 -1.55
C GLY A 54 7.02 -5.22 -2.26
N GLY A 55 6.81 -3.92 -2.10
CA GLY A 55 7.71 -2.88 -2.60
C GLY A 55 9.10 -2.99 -1.96
N HIS A 56 9.18 -3.12 -0.63
CA HIS A 56 10.44 -3.31 0.10
C HIS A 56 11.14 -4.59 -0.35
N LEU A 57 10.43 -5.72 -0.34
CA LEU A 57 10.97 -7.03 -0.73
C LEU A 57 11.49 -7.06 -2.17
N LEU A 58 10.84 -6.32 -3.09
CA LEU A 58 11.29 -6.22 -4.47
C LEU A 58 12.69 -5.61 -4.55
N PHE A 59 12.92 -4.48 -3.88
CA PHE A 59 14.22 -3.81 -3.92
C PHE A 59 15.24 -4.47 -3.02
N ASP A 60 14.83 -5.13 -1.94
CA ASP A 60 15.70 -6.02 -1.17
C ASP A 60 16.28 -7.12 -2.07
N GLY A 61 15.43 -7.74 -2.90
CA GLY A 61 15.87 -8.74 -3.88
C GLY A 61 16.77 -8.15 -4.97
N VAL A 62 16.46 -6.96 -5.50
CA VAL A 62 17.27 -6.29 -6.53
C VAL A 62 18.66 -5.93 -6.00
N PHE A 63 18.78 -5.57 -4.72
CA PHE A 63 20.05 -5.14 -4.13
C PHE A 63 20.76 -6.24 -3.32
N ASP A 64 20.22 -7.45 -3.30
CA ASP A 64 20.72 -8.57 -2.49
C ASP A 64 20.86 -8.18 -1.00
N ALA A 65 19.82 -7.53 -0.46
CA ALA A 65 19.84 -6.91 0.84
C ALA A 65 19.56 -7.90 2.01
N SER A 66 19.32 -9.19 1.72
CA SER A 66 19.08 -10.25 2.72
C SER A 66 17.92 -9.92 3.69
N PRO A 67 16.68 -9.74 3.19
CA PRO A 67 15.54 -9.33 4.01
C PRO A 67 15.24 -10.33 5.12
N ARG A 68 14.80 -9.81 6.28
CA ARG A 68 14.36 -10.57 7.45
C ARG A 68 13.07 -9.97 7.97
N ILE A 69 12.21 -10.82 8.54
CA ILE A 69 11.02 -10.37 9.25
C ILE A 69 11.33 -10.37 10.73
N GLU A 70 11.20 -9.23 11.36
CA GLU A 70 11.44 -9.03 12.79
C GLU A 70 10.18 -8.58 13.49
N GLY A 71 9.94 -9.08 14.71
CA GLY A 71 8.86 -8.61 15.56
C GLY A 71 9.23 -7.27 16.18
N VAL A 72 8.41 -6.26 15.96
CA VAL A 72 8.56 -4.92 16.54
C VAL A 72 7.33 -4.56 17.36
N HIS A 73 7.42 -3.51 18.17
CA HIS A 73 6.30 -3.04 18.98
C HIS A 73 6.03 -1.56 18.71
N PHE A 74 4.78 -1.22 18.53
CA PHE A 74 4.29 0.14 18.52
C PHE A 74 3.50 0.39 19.81
N GLY A 75 4.18 0.86 20.85
CA GLY A 75 3.63 0.89 22.19
C GLY A 75 3.26 -0.54 22.65
N PRO A 76 2.02 -0.79 23.09
CA PRO A 76 1.58 -2.13 23.52
C PRO A 76 1.24 -3.08 22.34
N PHE A 77 1.22 -2.59 21.10
CA PHE A 77 0.79 -3.36 19.95
C PHE A 77 1.98 -4.09 19.29
N PRO A 78 1.94 -5.44 19.22
CA PRO A 78 2.93 -6.18 18.45
C PRO A 78 2.70 -5.96 16.96
N PHE A 79 3.78 -5.79 16.23
CA PHE A 79 3.79 -5.63 14.78
C PHE A 79 5.02 -6.33 14.18
N PHE A 80 5.23 -6.24 12.89
CA PHE A 80 6.43 -6.74 12.23
C PHE A 80 7.11 -5.63 11.43
N ALA A 81 8.40 -5.78 11.22
CA ALA A 81 9.16 -4.96 10.27
C ALA A 81 9.92 -5.89 9.31
N ILE A 82 10.09 -5.46 8.08
CA ILE A 82 11.03 -6.08 7.15
C ILE A 82 12.34 -5.31 7.30
N THR A 83 13.35 -5.98 7.84
CA THR A 83 14.69 -5.43 8.01
C THR A 83 15.64 -6.03 6.98
N HIS A 84 16.76 -5.38 6.74
CA HIS A 84 17.79 -5.84 5.83
C HIS A 84 19.19 -5.55 6.40
N ARG A 85 20.24 -5.99 5.70
CA ARG A 85 21.62 -5.77 6.16
C ARG A 85 21.94 -4.28 6.22
N SER A 86 22.76 -3.87 7.21
CA SER A 86 23.05 -2.48 7.54
C SER A 86 24.17 -1.83 6.71
N ASP A 87 24.86 -2.57 5.84
CA ASP A 87 26.00 -2.11 5.05
C ASP A 87 25.63 -1.63 3.63
N LEU A 88 24.36 -1.27 3.44
CA LEU A 88 23.88 -0.75 2.17
C LEU A 88 24.35 0.69 1.94
N SER A 89 24.57 1.04 0.67
CA SER A 89 24.83 2.45 0.34
C SER A 89 23.59 3.31 0.64
N PRO A 90 23.76 4.60 1.00
CA PRO A 90 22.65 5.49 1.30
C PRO A 90 21.57 5.52 0.23
N ARG A 91 21.94 5.40 -1.04
CA ARG A 91 20.99 5.35 -2.15
C ARG A 91 20.16 4.08 -2.15
N ARG A 92 20.75 2.92 -1.88
CA ARG A 92 20.02 1.64 -1.81
C ARG A 92 19.09 1.62 -0.61
N GLU A 93 19.58 2.07 0.53
CA GLU A 93 18.80 2.23 1.76
C GLU A 93 17.58 3.12 1.53
N PHE A 94 17.76 4.32 0.97
CA PHE A 94 16.63 5.19 0.64
C PHE A 94 15.65 4.53 -0.31
N THR A 95 16.16 3.81 -1.33
CA THR A 95 15.30 3.14 -2.32
C THR A 95 14.44 2.07 -1.67
N ILE A 96 15.03 1.21 -0.84
CA ILE A 96 14.29 0.16 -0.12
C ILE A 96 13.26 0.80 0.80
N SER A 97 13.68 1.70 1.69
CA SER A 97 12.79 2.35 2.66
C SER A 97 11.66 3.16 2.01
N SER A 98 11.83 3.68 0.80
CA SER A 98 10.77 4.42 0.09
C SER A 98 9.90 3.55 -0.80
N ALA A 99 10.29 2.32 -1.08
CA ALA A 99 9.66 1.47 -2.09
C ALA A 99 8.18 1.18 -1.79
N GLY A 100 7.82 0.94 -0.53
CA GLY A 100 6.45 0.76 -0.11
C GLY A 100 5.57 1.96 -0.47
N PHE A 101 6.05 3.18 -0.21
CA PHE A 101 5.33 4.42 -0.57
C PHE A 101 5.21 4.61 -2.08
N TRP A 102 6.24 4.24 -2.86
CA TRP A 102 6.15 4.33 -4.33
C TRP A 102 5.09 3.40 -4.90
N VAL A 103 4.98 2.18 -4.37
CA VAL A 103 3.92 1.23 -4.77
C VAL A 103 2.55 1.77 -4.39
N GLN A 104 2.40 2.37 -3.21
CA GLN A 104 1.17 3.03 -2.79
C GLN A 104 0.80 4.19 -3.73
N ASP A 105 1.77 5.03 -4.06
CA ASP A 105 1.61 6.17 -4.96
C ASP A 105 1.19 5.74 -6.37
N LEU A 106 1.83 4.69 -6.90
CA LEU A 106 1.53 4.14 -8.22
C LEU A 106 0.13 3.51 -8.26
N SER A 107 -0.21 2.71 -7.25
CA SER A 107 -1.53 2.06 -7.16
C SER A 107 -2.66 3.09 -6.97
N SER A 108 -2.46 4.10 -6.13
CA SER A 108 -3.40 5.21 -5.94
C SER A 108 -3.59 6.01 -7.23
N GLU A 109 -2.51 6.31 -7.95
CA GLU A 109 -2.58 7.01 -9.24
C GLU A 109 -3.34 6.19 -10.27
N TRP A 110 -3.07 4.89 -10.35
CA TRP A 110 -3.79 3.96 -11.22
C TRP A 110 -5.29 3.96 -10.92
N ILE A 111 -5.67 3.74 -9.65
CA ILE A 111 -7.06 3.67 -9.21
C ILE A 111 -7.80 4.98 -9.53
N LEU A 112 -7.25 6.14 -9.11
CA LEU A 112 -7.88 7.45 -9.28
C LEU A 112 -7.88 7.95 -10.73
N THR A 113 -7.03 7.39 -11.58
CA THR A 113 -7.04 7.67 -13.02
C THR A 113 -8.05 6.82 -13.76
N LYS A 114 -8.15 5.52 -13.44
CA LYS A 114 -9.11 4.61 -14.06
C LYS A 114 -10.54 4.83 -13.57
N GLN A 115 -10.71 5.26 -12.33
CA GLN A 115 -12.00 5.49 -11.69
C GLN A 115 -12.06 6.88 -11.02
N PRO A 116 -12.13 7.97 -11.78
CA PRO A 116 -12.15 9.33 -11.21
C PRO A 116 -13.31 9.56 -10.23
N SER A 117 -14.44 8.89 -10.45
CA SER A 117 -15.63 8.94 -9.57
C SER A 117 -15.69 7.77 -8.59
N LEU A 118 -14.54 7.26 -8.13
CA LEU A 118 -14.44 6.09 -7.25
C LEU A 118 -15.35 6.19 -6.02
N ARG A 119 -15.52 7.38 -5.45
CA ARG A 119 -16.40 7.60 -4.30
C ARG A 119 -17.84 7.10 -4.56
N ARG A 120 -18.35 7.29 -5.78
CA ARG A 120 -19.71 6.89 -6.20
C ARG A 120 -19.77 5.50 -6.80
N ALA A 121 -18.65 4.92 -7.16
CA ALA A 121 -18.57 3.61 -7.79
C ALA A 121 -18.80 2.48 -6.78
N GLN A 122 -19.40 1.37 -7.23
CA GLN A 122 -19.46 0.10 -6.50
C GLN A 122 -18.13 -0.65 -6.71
N ALA A 123 -17.10 -0.22 -6.01
CA ALA A 123 -15.74 -0.75 -6.14
C ALA A 123 -15.06 -0.87 -4.75
N PRO A 124 -15.60 -1.70 -3.86
CA PRO A 124 -15.11 -1.79 -2.48
C PRO A 124 -13.64 -2.17 -2.39
N LEU A 125 -13.14 -3.08 -3.25
CA LEU A 125 -11.72 -3.46 -3.28
C LEU A 125 -10.81 -2.25 -3.54
N ALA A 126 -11.09 -1.49 -4.59
CA ALA A 126 -10.28 -0.32 -4.94
C ALA A 126 -10.35 0.78 -3.86
N LYS A 127 -11.51 0.94 -3.23
CA LYS A 127 -11.68 1.85 -2.07
C LYS A 127 -10.83 1.38 -0.89
N GLY A 128 -10.77 0.07 -0.63
CA GLY A 128 -9.96 -0.51 0.43
C GLY A 128 -8.46 -0.27 0.21
N VAL A 129 -7.96 -0.53 -1.00
CA VAL A 129 -6.55 -0.24 -1.37
C VAL A 129 -6.25 1.25 -1.19
N LEU A 130 -7.09 2.14 -1.73
CA LEU A 130 -6.86 3.58 -1.61
C LEU A 130 -6.92 4.05 -0.15
N ALA A 131 -7.86 3.53 0.63
CA ALA A 131 -7.98 3.86 2.05
C ALA A 131 -6.72 3.44 2.81
N PHE A 132 -6.21 2.22 2.59
CA PHE A 132 -4.95 1.78 3.16
C PHE A 132 -3.81 2.73 2.78
N ASN A 133 -3.62 3.03 1.50
CA ASN A 133 -2.53 3.88 1.03
C ASN A 133 -2.55 5.26 1.70
N VAL A 134 -3.71 5.90 1.78
CA VAL A 134 -3.86 7.23 2.39
C VAL A 134 -3.63 7.17 3.91
N LEU A 135 -4.24 6.20 4.60
CA LEU A 135 -4.14 6.08 6.05
C LEU A 135 -2.75 5.64 6.51
N ASN A 136 -2.11 4.72 5.79
CA ASN A 136 -0.75 4.28 6.07
C ASN A 136 0.23 5.44 5.94
N SER A 137 0.20 6.18 4.83
CA SER A 137 1.05 7.37 4.63
C SER A 137 0.80 8.45 5.68
N ALA A 138 -0.46 8.68 6.07
CA ALA A 138 -0.78 9.61 7.15
C ALA A 138 -0.25 9.13 8.52
N GLY A 139 -0.36 7.82 8.80
CA GLY A 139 0.19 7.20 10.01
C GLY A 139 1.71 7.37 10.10
N TYR A 140 2.42 7.04 9.04
CA TYR A 140 3.88 7.24 8.95
C TYR A 140 4.27 8.72 9.11
N ALA A 141 3.52 9.64 8.51
CA ALA A 141 3.76 11.06 8.68
C ALA A 141 3.58 11.53 10.13
N CYS A 142 2.53 11.06 10.82
CA CYS A 142 2.31 11.36 12.23
C CYS A 142 3.49 10.86 13.10
N VAL A 143 3.94 9.64 12.86
CA VAL A 143 5.08 9.03 13.56
C VAL A 143 6.37 9.79 13.28
N ALA A 144 6.61 10.19 12.02
CA ALA A 144 7.76 10.98 11.62
C ALA A 144 7.77 12.38 12.26
N PHE A 145 6.62 13.07 12.31
CA PHE A 145 6.50 14.37 12.97
C PHE A 145 6.73 14.29 14.47
N ALA A 146 6.25 13.22 15.11
CA ALA A 146 6.46 12.96 16.52
C ALA A 146 7.86 12.41 16.82
N ARG A 147 8.61 11.93 15.82
CA ARG A 147 9.86 11.17 15.96
C ARG A 147 9.72 9.99 16.92
N ALA A 148 8.61 9.29 16.83
CA ALA A 148 8.22 8.20 17.72
C ALA A 148 8.07 6.88 16.91
N GLY A 149 7.85 5.76 17.64
CA GLY A 149 7.61 4.44 17.04
C GLY A 149 8.88 3.60 16.90
N PRO A 150 8.78 2.44 16.23
CA PRO A 150 9.88 1.50 16.05
C PRO A 150 11.09 2.13 15.37
N PHE A 151 12.26 1.61 15.67
CA PHE A 151 13.52 2.09 15.07
C PHE A 151 13.55 1.79 13.55
N GLU A 152 12.98 0.67 13.16
CA GLU A 152 12.99 0.08 11.81
C GLU A 152 11.96 0.73 10.87
N ARG A 153 11.32 1.82 11.26
CA ARG A 153 10.30 2.49 10.42
C ARG A 153 10.89 3.12 9.16
N ASP A 154 10.19 3.01 8.05
CA ASP A 154 10.62 3.46 6.72
C ASP A 154 11.01 4.93 6.67
N THR A 155 10.21 5.82 7.29
CA THR A 155 10.50 7.26 7.30
C THR A 155 11.82 7.59 7.96
N ARG A 156 12.25 6.81 8.94
CA ARG A 156 13.54 6.95 9.56
C ARG A 156 14.66 6.45 8.65
N GLY A 157 14.52 5.26 8.07
CA GLY A 157 15.49 4.73 7.10
C GLY A 157 15.70 5.71 5.94
N MET A 158 14.62 6.30 5.41
CA MET A 158 14.70 7.35 4.40
C MET A 158 15.45 8.59 4.91
N ALA A 159 15.14 9.08 6.09
CA ALA A 159 15.75 10.29 6.66
C ALA A 159 17.24 10.11 6.94
N ASP A 160 17.60 9.01 7.62
CA ASP A 160 18.98 8.70 7.99
C ASP A 160 19.85 8.50 6.74
N SER A 161 19.33 7.80 5.71
CA SER A 161 20.05 7.52 4.48
C SER A 161 20.44 8.78 3.67
N ILE A 162 19.67 9.85 3.77
CA ILE A 162 19.95 11.10 3.04
C ILE A 162 20.32 12.27 3.95
N GLY A 163 20.41 12.04 5.27
CA GLY A 163 20.86 13.03 6.24
C GLY A 163 19.92 14.23 6.37
N VAL A 164 18.59 13.98 6.37
CA VAL A 164 17.57 15.02 6.59
C VAL A 164 16.77 14.76 7.86
N ASP A 165 16.06 15.79 8.32
CA ASP A 165 15.11 15.61 9.42
C ASP A 165 13.96 14.70 8.98
N GLU A 166 13.60 13.71 9.81
CA GLU A 166 12.53 12.77 9.54
C GLU A 166 11.17 13.46 9.31
N ARG A 167 10.96 14.63 9.89
CA ARG A 167 9.76 15.46 9.64
C ARG A 167 9.64 15.89 8.18
N ALA A 168 10.76 16.13 7.51
CA ALA A 168 10.75 16.43 6.08
C ALA A 168 10.30 15.22 5.26
N ILE A 169 10.72 14.01 5.65
CA ILE A 169 10.21 12.76 5.05
C ILE A 169 8.73 12.59 5.36
N GLY A 170 8.31 12.84 6.61
CA GLY A 170 6.88 12.82 6.98
C GLY A 170 6.03 13.73 6.09
N ALA A 171 6.48 14.95 5.83
CA ALA A 171 5.80 15.86 4.91
C ALA A 171 5.79 15.33 3.46
N MET A 172 6.88 14.70 3.04
CA MET A 172 7.02 14.13 1.69
C MET A 172 6.06 12.96 1.45
N VAL A 173 5.86 12.07 2.42
CA VAL A 173 4.92 10.94 2.28
C VAL A 173 3.48 11.35 2.51
N LEU A 174 3.23 12.41 3.30
CA LEU A 174 1.88 12.93 3.55
C LEU A 174 1.30 13.66 2.33
N ALA A 175 2.12 14.40 1.61
CA ALA A 175 1.65 15.27 0.53
C ALA A 175 0.88 14.51 -0.57
N PRO A 176 1.38 13.39 -1.16
CA PRO A 176 0.60 12.62 -2.12
C PRO A 176 -0.68 12.04 -1.51
N ALA A 177 -0.66 11.57 -0.27
CA ALA A 177 -1.82 11.01 0.41
C ALA A 177 -2.96 12.03 0.57
N VAL A 178 -2.64 13.26 0.98
CA VAL A 178 -3.60 14.36 1.09
C VAL A 178 -4.19 14.71 -0.29
N LEU A 179 -3.33 14.80 -1.31
CA LEU A 179 -3.78 15.11 -2.67
C LEU A 179 -4.65 14.01 -3.26
N ASP A 180 -4.35 12.75 -2.97
CA ASP A 180 -5.19 11.61 -3.38
C ASP A 180 -6.53 11.58 -2.63
N ALA A 181 -6.54 11.92 -1.35
CA ALA A 181 -7.79 12.13 -0.60
C ALA A 181 -8.62 13.26 -1.21
N ILE A 182 -8.01 14.40 -1.58
CA ILE A 182 -8.72 15.49 -2.27
C ILE A 182 -9.30 14.99 -3.59
N ARG A 183 -8.55 14.24 -4.40
CA ARG A 183 -9.03 13.66 -5.66
C ARG A 183 -10.21 12.71 -5.46
N TYR A 184 -10.19 11.92 -4.39
CA TYR A 184 -11.28 11.01 -4.05
C TYR A 184 -12.57 11.76 -3.68
N PHE A 185 -12.46 12.81 -2.84
CA PHE A 185 -13.61 13.57 -2.37
C PHE A 185 -14.08 14.65 -3.37
N LYS A 186 -13.15 15.21 -4.16
CA LYS A 186 -13.37 16.31 -5.14
C LYS A 186 -12.74 15.95 -6.48
N PRO A 187 -13.32 14.99 -7.23
CA PRO A 187 -12.75 14.52 -8.49
C PRO A 187 -12.66 15.60 -9.57
N GLU A 188 -13.45 16.68 -9.44
CA GLU A 188 -13.42 17.86 -10.30
C GLU A 188 -12.21 18.78 -10.09
N ALA A 189 -11.48 18.61 -8.98
CA ALA A 189 -10.30 19.43 -8.65
C ALA A 189 -9.10 19.06 -9.54
N ARG A 190 -9.07 19.55 -10.78
CA ARG A 190 -8.02 19.24 -11.75
C ARG A 190 -6.62 19.58 -11.26
N TRP A 191 -6.48 20.65 -10.48
CA TRP A 191 -5.21 21.03 -9.87
C TRP A 191 -4.64 19.94 -8.95
N ALA A 192 -5.49 19.30 -8.14
CA ALA A 192 -5.07 18.24 -7.22
C ALA A 192 -4.52 17.02 -7.97
N LYS A 193 -5.07 16.70 -9.14
CA LYS A 193 -4.55 15.64 -10.01
C LYS A 193 -3.12 15.92 -10.46
N TRP A 194 -2.85 17.14 -10.94
CA TRP A 194 -1.51 17.50 -11.42
C TRP A 194 -0.53 17.67 -10.26
N ALA A 195 -0.95 18.27 -9.15
CA ALA A 195 -0.14 18.39 -7.95
C ALA A 195 0.25 17.01 -7.39
N SER A 196 -0.71 16.06 -7.28
CA SER A 196 -0.45 14.68 -6.84
C SER A 196 0.62 14.02 -7.71
N ARG A 197 0.50 14.11 -9.04
CA ARG A 197 1.48 13.56 -9.97
C ARG A 197 2.87 14.19 -9.83
N ALA A 198 2.90 15.51 -9.72
CA ALA A 198 4.17 16.23 -9.58
C ALA A 198 4.91 15.84 -8.29
N VAL A 199 4.21 15.72 -7.16
CA VAL A 199 4.79 15.31 -5.89
C VAL A 199 5.29 13.86 -5.95
N LYS A 200 4.50 12.93 -6.51
CA LYS A 200 4.87 11.52 -6.67
C LYS A 200 6.12 11.35 -7.55
N VAL A 201 6.16 12.04 -8.69
CA VAL A 201 7.35 12.02 -9.56
C VAL A 201 8.54 12.66 -8.85
N GLY A 202 8.33 13.75 -8.12
CA GLY A 202 9.37 14.43 -7.35
C GLY A 202 10.02 13.52 -6.31
N SER A 203 9.25 12.69 -5.60
CA SER A 203 9.78 11.75 -4.60
C SER A 203 10.74 10.72 -5.21
N VAL A 204 10.40 10.20 -6.40
CA VAL A 204 11.26 9.25 -7.13
C VAL A 204 12.53 9.93 -7.66
N LEU A 205 12.42 11.17 -8.17
CA LEU A 205 13.56 11.91 -8.70
C LEU A 205 14.62 12.27 -7.65
N LEU A 206 14.24 12.35 -6.36
CA LEU A 206 15.21 12.57 -5.28
C LEU A 206 16.27 11.48 -5.22
N VAL A 207 15.90 10.23 -5.52
CA VAL A 207 16.83 9.08 -5.56
C VAL A 207 17.83 9.19 -6.72
N LEU A 208 17.37 9.70 -7.86
CA LEU A 208 18.18 9.75 -9.08
C LEU A 208 19.23 10.86 -9.02
N LYS A 209 18.97 11.94 -8.27
CA LYS A 209 19.85 13.13 -8.21
C LYS A 209 21.02 12.99 -7.24
N ARG A 210 20.95 12.09 -6.26
CA ARG A 210 22.07 11.87 -5.32
C ARG A 210 23.00 10.77 -5.86
N ARG A 211 24.16 11.22 -6.31
CA ARG A 211 25.31 10.37 -6.64
C ARG A 211 26.08 10.03 -5.37
#